data_6222302cdbedbf751fe1b0f3d58ef0be
#
_entry.id   6222302cdbedbf751fe1b0f3d58ef0be
#
_cell.length_a   1.000
_cell.length_b   1.000
_cell.length_c   1.000
_cell.angle_alpha   90.00
_cell.angle_beta   90.00
_cell.angle_gamma   90.00
#
_symmetry.space_group_name_H-M   'P 1'
#
loop_
_entity.id
_entity.type
_entity.pdbx_description
1 polymer ?
#
loop_
_entity_poly.entity_id
_entity_poly.type
_entity_poly.pdbx_seq_one_letter_code
_entity_poly.pdbx_strand_id
1 'polypeptide(L)'
;MGVMLSAANSLNWLTKISEKTSAQLTQALGDDLKPPGRELFLPYVSGERTPHNDADIRGAFTGLGTETDLADMTLAVLAGVAFGFRDSTEAMKATGLQVDELFAIGGGTASRYWVKLLATILEVPLSLPEGAEFGAALGAARLAMVATTGDAPKDMMGPPIVREVIEPNTKLSADYEIAYLRYKSAYPAIRTVQ
;
A
#
# COMPACT_ATOMS: atom_id res chain seq x y z
N MET A 1 -5.17 14.96 -3.71
CA MET A 1 -4.27 14.06 -2.96
C MET A 1 -5.12 12.99 -2.27
N GLY A 2 -4.87 11.71 -2.54
CA GLY A 2 -5.45 10.59 -1.79
C GLY A 2 -4.68 10.40 -0.48
N VAL A 3 -5.38 10.20 0.62
CA VAL A 3 -4.78 10.01 1.94
C VAL A 3 -5.34 8.76 2.58
N MET A 4 -4.46 7.84 2.93
CA MET A 4 -4.72 6.63 3.69
C MET A 4 -4.19 6.80 5.12
N LEU A 5 -4.98 6.45 6.14
CA LEU A 5 -4.57 6.65 7.54
C LEU A 5 -3.72 5.49 8.09
N SER A 6 -3.78 4.32 7.49
CA SER A 6 -3.14 3.13 8.04
C SER A 6 -2.41 2.26 7.01
N ALA A 7 -1.66 2.86 6.07
CA ALA A 7 -0.92 2.11 5.04
C ALA A 7 0.06 1.08 5.66
N ALA A 8 1.35 1.41 5.78
CA ALA A 8 2.33 0.53 6.40
C ALA A 8 2.01 0.22 7.89
N ASN A 9 1.24 1.07 8.56
CA ASN A 9 0.82 0.86 9.93
C ASN A 9 -0.09 -0.37 10.10
N SER A 10 -0.81 -0.80 9.07
CA SER A 10 -1.56 -2.06 9.08
C SER A 10 -0.65 -3.27 9.24
N LEU A 11 0.50 -3.29 8.54
CA LEU A 11 1.50 -4.33 8.73
C LEU A 11 2.16 -4.25 10.11
N ASN A 12 2.46 -3.04 10.60
CA ASN A 12 2.99 -2.84 11.95
C ASN A 12 2.01 -3.33 13.04
N TRP A 13 0.71 -3.13 12.83
CA TRP A 13 -0.30 -3.70 13.71
C TRP A 13 -0.25 -5.24 13.70
N LEU A 14 -0.14 -5.87 12.53
CA LEU A 14 -0.03 -7.33 12.42
C LEU A 14 1.26 -7.85 13.06
N THR A 15 2.40 -7.15 12.93
CA THR A 15 3.65 -7.53 13.62
C THR A 15 3.47 -7.55 15.14
N LYS A 16 2.75 -6.58 15.68
CA LYS A 16 2.50 -6.47 17.12
C LYS A 16 1.68 -7.64 17.67
N ILE A 17 0.63 -8.05 16.95
CA ILE A 17 -0.26 -9.13 17.44
C ILE A 17 0.28 -10.53 17.14
N SER A 18 1.13 -10.68 16.11
CA SER A 18 1.74 -11.96 15.75
C SER A 18 3.10 -12.22 16.38
N GLU A 19 3.68 -11.21 17.04
CA GLU A 19 5.05 -11.25 17.60
C GLU A 19 6.12 -11.57 16.55
N LYS A 20 5.85 -11.24 15.26
CA LYS A 20 6.78 -11.41 14.15
C LYS A 20 7.25 -10.05 13.64
N THR A 21 8.43 -10.01 13.02
CA THR A 21 8.88 -8.82 12.30
C THR A 21 8.21 -8.71 10.92
N SER A 22 8.14 -7.50 10.37
CA SER A 22 7.63 -7.28 8.99
C SER A 22 8.39 -8.15 7.97
N ALA A 23 9.71 -8.30 8.13
CA ALA A 23 10.52 -9.15 7.26
C ALA A 23 10.11 -10.62 7.34
N GLN A 24 9.90 -11.15 8.56
CA GLN A 24 9.45 -12.54 8.73
C GLN A 24 8.07 -12.78 8.10
N LEU A 25 7.14 -11.84 8.29
CA LEU A 25 5.80 -11.91 7.72
C LEU A 25 5.85 -11.92 6.18
N THR A 26 6.58 -10.97 5.59
CA THR A 26 6.64 -10.85 4.13
C THR A 26 7.47 -11.96 3.47
N GLN A 27 8.55 -12.44 4.11
CA GLN A 27 9.35 -13.57 3.61
C GLN A 27 8.58 -14.89 3.61
N ALA A 28 7.65 -15.09 4.56
CA ALA A 28 6.80 -16.27 4.59
C ALA A 28 5.88 -16.41 3.35
N LEU A 29 5.65 -15.32 2.62
CA LEU A 29 4.88 -15.34 1.37
C LEU A 29 5.66 -15.90 0.18
N GLY A 30 7.00 -15.94 0.26
CA GLY A 30 7.89 -16.34 -0.83
C GLY A 30 8.18 -15.19 -1.79
N ASP A 31 8.78 -15.51 -2.95
CA ASP A 31 9.22 -14.52 -3.93
C ASP A 31 8.19 -14.23 -5.03
N ASP A 32 7.33 -15.21 -5.32
CA ASP A 32 6.31 -15.12 -6.35
C ASP A 32 4.97 -14.68 -5.78
N LEU A 33 4.32 -13.75 -6.49
CA LEU A 33 2.98 -13.33 -6.12
C LEU A 33 2.00 -14.50 -6.23
N LYS A 34 1.19 -14.65 -5.19
CA LYS A 34 0.07 -15.59 -5.15
C LYS A 34 -1.23 -14.90 -5.58
N PRO A 35 -2.20 -15.63 -6.11
CA PRO A 35 -3.57 -15.13 -6.24
C PRO A 35 -4.11 -14.68 -4.88
N PRO A 36 -5.08 -13.76 -4.86
CA PRO A 36 -5.73 -13.36 -3.60
C PRO A 36 -6.45 -14.57 -2.97
N GLY A 37 -6.36 -14.68 -1.66
CA GLY A 37 -7.13 -15.65 -0.90
C GLY A 37 -8.61 -15.28 -0.79
N ARG A 38 -9.34 -16.07 0.01
CA ARG A 38 -10.72 -15.74 0.41
C ARG A 38 -10.75 -14.66 1.49
N GLU A 39 -9.66 -14.52 2.23
CA GLU A 39 -9.49 -13.55 3.30
C GLU A 39 -9.38 -12.15 2.72
N LEU A 40 -10.13 -11.21 3.31
CA LEU A 40 -9.99 -9.78 3.03
C LEU A 40 -9.67 -9.06 4.33
N PHE A 41 -8.86 -8.04 4.21
CA PHE A 41 -8.57 -7.10 5.28
C PHE A 41 -8.96 -5.68 4.88
N LEU A 42 -9.76 -5.03 5.71
CA LEU A 42 -10.05 -3.60 5.60
C LEU A 42 -9.05 -2.83 6.47
N PRO A 43 -8.15 -2.02 5.88
CA PRO A 43 -7.00 -1.44 6.60
C PRO A 43 -7.36 -0.21 7.44
N TYR A 44 -8.58 -0.10 7.93
CA TYR A 44 -9.10 1.08 8.60
C TYR A 44 -8.78 1.12 10.10
N VAL A 45 -7.60 0.59 10.50
CA VAL A 45 -7.24 0.45 11.93
C VAL A 45 -7.14 1.79 12.70
N SER A 46 -7.09 2.92 11.98
CA SER A 46 -7.08 4.27 12.53
C SER A 46 -8.16 5.17 11.91
N GLY A 47 -9.26 4.58 11.42
CA GLY A 47 -10.20 5.26 10.55
C GLY A 47 -9.72 5.31 9.10
N GLU A 48 -10.48 5.94 8.20
CA GLU A 48 -10.05 6.12 6.80
C GLU A 48 -10.42 7.51 6.26
N ARG A 49 -9.52 8.08 5.45
CA ARG A 49 -9.74 9.38 4.83
C ARG A 49 -10.28 9.24 3.41
N THR A 50 -9.48 8.77 2.48
CA THR A 50 -9.87 8.65 1.07
C THR A 50 -10.20 7.22 0.72
N PRO A 51 -11.40 6.94 0.13
CA PRO A 51 -12.43 7.88 -0.29
C PRO A 51 -13.51 8.17 0.75
N HIS A 52 -13.49 7.49 1.89
CA HIS A 52 -14.67 7.39 2.78
C HIS A 52 -14.86 8.59 3.71
N ASN A 53 -13.76 9.27 4.10
CA ASN A 53 -13.74 10.32 5.11
C ASN A 53 -14.50 9.92 6.40
N ASP A 54 -14.21 8.71 6.87
CA ASP A 54 -14.85 8.06 8.02
C ASP A 54 -13.80 7.84 9.12
N ALA A 55 -13.82 8.68 10.14
CA ALA A 55 -12.87 8.61 11.26
C ALA A 55 -13.21 7.51 12.27
N ASP A 56 -14.45 7.03 12.25
CA ASP A 56 -14.97 6.09 13.23
C ASP A 56 -14.86 4.63 12.79
N ILE A 57 -14.81 4.38 11.46
CA ILE A 57 -14.59 3.03 10.93
C ILE A 57 -13.33 2.38 11.50
N ARG A 58 -13.38 1.09 11.76
CA ARG A 58 -12.21 0.31 12.20
C ARG A 58 -11.91 -0.85 11.26
N GLY A 59 -10.65 -1.33 11.33
CA GLY A 59 -10.18 -2.44 10.53
C GLY A 59 -10.94 -3.73 10.80
N ALA A 60 -11.07 -4.57 9.77
CA ALA A 60 -11.76 -5.85 9.89
C ALA A 60 -11.11 -6.90 8.99
N PHE A 61 -11.10 -8.15 9.46
CA PHE A 61 -10.91 -9.32 8.61
C PHE A 61 -12.25 -9.95 8.27
N THR A 62 -12.38 -10.42 7.04
CA THR A 62 -13.52 -11.24 6.60
C THR A 62 -13.03 -12.48 5.85
N GLY A 63 -13.86 -13.52 5.76
CA GLY A 63 -13.52 -14.72 5.00
C GLY A 63 -12.59 -15.69 5.72
N LEU A 64 -12.34 -15.55 7.02
CA LEU A 64 -11.51 -16.47 7.79
C LEU A 64 -12.12 -17.88 7.84
N GLY A 65 -11.30 -18.90 7.70
CA GLY A 65 -11.64 -20.29 7.86
C GLY A 65 -10.72 -20.99 8.88
N THR A 66 -11.01 -22.25 9.16
CA THR A 66 -10.19 -23.04 10.09
C THR A 66 -8.80 -23.33 9.53
N GLU A 67 -8.64 -23.24 8.23
CA GLU A 67 -7.39 -23.43 7.49
C GLU A 67 -6.57 -22.14 7.33
N THR A 68 -7.16 -20.99 7.62
CA THR A 68 -6.47 -19.69 7.47
C THR A 68 -5.28 -19.59 8.40
N ASP A 69 -4.10 -19.39 7.84
CA ASP A 69 -2.86 -19.25 8.59
C ASP A 69 -2.34 -17.80 8.63
N LEU A 70 -1.20 -17.59 9.27
CA LEU A 70 -0.60 -16.25 9.38
C LEU A 70 -0.08 -15.72 8.03
N ALA A 71 0.30 -16.59 7.11
CA ALA A 71 0.71 -16.16 5.77
C ALA A 71 -0.49 -15.65 4.97
N ASP A 72 -1.64 -16.32 5.07
CA ASP A 72 -2.90 -15.87 4.45
C ASP A 72 -3.34 -14.52 5.02
N MET A 73 -3.30 -14.37 6.36
CA MET A 73 -3.60 -13.09 7.01
C MET A 73 -2.62 -11.98 6.59
N THR A 74 -1.34 -12.32 6.42
CA THR A 74 -0.33 -11.36 5.95
C THR A 74 -0.63 -10.91 4.52
N LEU A 75 -0.91 -11.85 3.62
CA LEU A 75 -1.30 -11.53 2.25
C LEU A 75 -2.55 -10.65 2.22
N ALA A 76 -3.57 -10.98 3.02
CA ALA A 76 -4.79 -10.18 3.12
C ALA A 76 -4.51 -8.75 3.60
N VAL A 77 -3.61 -8.56 4.59
CA VAL A 77 -3.20 -7.22 5.07
C VAL A 77 -2.49 -6.44 3.97
N LEU A 78 -1.51 -7.04 3.27
CA LEU A 78 -0.78 -6.38 2.19
C LEU A 78 -1.70 -6.01 1.03
N ALA A 79 -2.60 -6.93 0.64
CA ALA A 79 -3.57 -6.70 -0.43
C ALA A 79 -4.62 -5.66 -0.01
N GLY A 80 -5.12 -5.69 1.22
CA GLY A 80 -6.07 -4.71 1.73
C GLY A 80 -5.53 -3.28 1.69
N VAL A 81 -4.27 -3.09 2.07
CA VAL A 81 -3.59 -1.79 1.92
C VAL A 81 -3.47 -1.39 0.45
N ALA A 82 -3.12 -2.33 -0.43
CA ALA A 82 -3.02 -2.05 -1.86
C ALA A 82 -4.39 -1.69 -2.46
N PHE A 83 -5.49 -2.32 -2.02
CA PHE A 83 -6.85 -1.94 -2.41
C PHE A 83 -7.23 -0.54 -1.93
N GLY A 84 -6.84 -0.14 -0.72
CA GLY A 84 -7.04 1.22 -0.22
C GLY A 84 -6.26 2.27 -1.05
N PHE A 85 -5.05 1.94 -1.50
CA PHE A 85 -4.33 2.79 -2.46
C PHE A 85 -5.05 2.85 -3.80
N ARG A 86 -5.61 1.73 -4.28
CA ARG A 86 -6.41 1.71 -5.50
C ARG A 86 -7.66 2.57 -5.37
N ASP A 87 -8.41 2.49 -4.27
CA ASP A 87 -9.55 3.38 -3.99
C ASP A 87 -9.14 4.85 -4.05
N SER A 88 -8.00 5.20 -3.44
CA SER A 88 -7.46 6.57 -3.48
C SER A 88 -7.09 6.99 -4.91
N THR A 89 -6.49 6.09 -5.69
CA THR A 89 -6.11 6.34 -7.09
C THR A 89 -7.34 6.52 -7.97
N GLU A 90 -8.36 5.66 -7.83
CA GLU A 90 -9.62 5.78 -8.56
C GLU A 90 -10.37 7.08 -8.22
N ALA A 91 -10.38 7.48 -6.94
CA ALA A 91 -10.95 8.76 -6.54
C ALA A 91 -10.23 9.96 -7.18
N MET A 92 -8.90 9.88 -7.35
CA MET A 92 -8.13 10.91 -8.05
C MET A 92 -8.36 10.86 -9.57
N LYS A 93 -8.40 9.69 -10.18
CA LYS A 93 -8.73 9.52 -11.61
C LYS A 93 -10.10 10.09 -11.96
N ALA A 94 -11.08 9.95 -11.04
CA ALA A 94 -12.41 10.54 -11.22
C ALA A 94 -12.40 12.08 -11.31
N THR A 95 -11.33 12.75 -10.87
CA THR A 95 -11.12 14.20 -11.06
C THR A 95 -10.39 14.57 -12.35
N GLY A 96 -10.14 13.60 -13.24
CA GLY A 96 -9.44 13.80 -14.51
C GLY A 96 -7.92 13.59 -14.46
N LEU A 97 -7.38 13.16 -13.32
CA LEU A 97 -5.96 12.83 -13.22
C LEU A 97 -5.66 11.54 -14.00
N GLN A 98 -4.64 11.59 -14.85
CA GLN A 98 -4.06 10.41 -15.49
C GLN A 98 -2.88 9.93 -14.65
N VAL A 99 -2.77 8.61 -14.47
CA VAL A 99 -1.72 7.98 -13.67
C VAL A 99 -1.11 6.87 -14.51
N ASP A 100 0.06 7.18 -15.10
CA ASP A 100 0.78 6.24 -15.98
C ASP A 100 1.94 5.56 -15.25
N GLU A 101 2.42 6.14 -14.16
CA GLU A 101 3.52 5.66 -13.34
C GLU A 101 3.39 6.22 -11.91
N LEU A 102 3.88 5.49 -10.92
CA LEU A 102 3.95 5.94 -9.55
C LEU A 102 5.34 5.68 -8.95
N PHE A 103 5.81 6.59 -8.11
CA PHE A 103 7.00 6.36 -7.29
C PHE A 103 6.59 5.70 -5.97
N ALA A 104 7.18 4.54 -5.67
CA ALA A 104 7.02 3.89 -4.38
C ALA A 104 8.10 4.35 -3.41
N ILE A 105 7.70 4.94 -2.28
CA ILE A 105 8.60 5.45 -1.24
C ILE A 105 8.11 5.05 0.15
N GLY A 106 9.02 5.07 1.11
CA GLY A 106 8.74 4.73 2.51
C GLY A 106 9.10 3.29 2.87
N GLY A 107 8.99 2.95 4.16
CA GLY A 107 9.45 1.67 4.71
C GLY A 107 8.84 0.41 4.09
N GLY A 108 7.65 0.51 3.50
CA GLY A 108 7.01 -0.61 2.79
C GLY A 108 7.79 -1.09 1.56
N THR A 109 8.64 -0.23 0.97
CA THR A 109 9.47 -0.58 -0.20
C THR A 109 10.58 -1.59 0.12
N ALA A 110 10.87 -1.83 1.39
CA ALA A 110 11.79 -2.87 1.83
C ALA A 110 11.29 -4.28 1.48
N SER A 111 9.98 -4.48 1.34
CA SER A 111 9.39 -5.73 0.88
C SER A 111 9.15 -5.71 -0.63
N ARG A 112 10.04 -6.38 -1.38
CA ARG A 112 9.88 -6.52 -2.83
C ARG A 112 8.55 -7.22 -3.20
N TYR A 113 8.13 -8.20 -2.40
CA TYR A 113 6.83 -8.85 -2.57
C TYR A 113 5.69 -7.83 -2.53
N TRP A 114 5.69 -6.93 -1.53
CA TRP A 114 4.65 -5.93 -1.40
C TRP A 114 4.65 -4.91 -2.53
N VAL A 115 5.83 -4.49 -3.02
CA VAL A 115 5.91 -3.57 -4.17
C VAL A 115 5.36 -4.23 -5.43
N LYS A 116 5.69 -5.51 -5.70
CA LYS A 116 5.10 -6.29 -6.81
C LYS A 116 3.58 -6.39 -6.68
N LEU A 117 3.08 -6.63 -5.48
CA LEU A 117 1.65 -6.73 -5.20
C LEU A 117 0.94 -5.38 -5.44
N LEU A 118 1.52 -4.29 -4.97
CA LEU A 118 1.03 -2.93 -5.20
C LEU A 118 0.96 -2.62 -6.70
N ALA A 119 2.04 -2.84 -7.46
CA ALA A 119 2.05 -2.63 -8.91
C ALA A 119 0.92 -3.41 -9.59
N THR A 120 0.74 -4.68 -9.19
CA THR A 120 -0.27 -5.57 -9.77
C THR A 120 -1.71 -5.10 -9.47
N ILE A 121 -2.00 -4.71 -8.23
CA ILE A 121 -3.34 -4.26 -7.82
C ILE A 121 -3.66 -2.87 -8.36
N LEU A 122 -2.68 -1.98 -8.44
CA LEU A 122 -2.85 -0.64 -8.99
C LEU A 122 -2.86 -0.62 -10.53
N GLU A 123 -2.37 -1.70 -11.15
CA GLU A 123 -2.25 -1.86 -12.62
C GLU A 123 -1.38 -0.77 -13.26
N VAL A 124 -0.38 -0.27 -12.51
CA VAL A 124 0.58 0.72 -12.98
C VAL A 124 2.00 0.34 -12.60
N PRO A 125 3.02 0.67 -13.42
CA PRO A 125 4.41 0.50 -13.02
C PRO A 125 4.74 1.30 -11.76
N LEU A 126 5.55 0.70 -10.87
CA LEU A 126 6.07 1.36 -9.69
C LEU A 126 7.56 1.58 -9.81
N SER A 127 7.97 2.84 -9.90
CA SER A 127 9.36 3.23 -9.88
C SER A 127 9.90 3.31 -8.45
N LEU A 128 11.00 2.60 -8.18
CA LEU A 128 11.74 2.61 -6.93
C LEU A 128 12.93 3.56 -7.06
N PRO A 129 12.87 4.77 -6.49
CA PRO A 129 14.02 5.66 -6.47
C PRO A 129 15.11 5.20 -5.49
N GLU A 130 16.35 5.66 -5.71
CA GLU A 130 17.42 5.52 -4.73
C GLU A 130 17.01 6.21 -3.42
N GLY A 131 17.23 5.53 -2.28
CA GLY A 131 16.81 6.04 -0.98
C GLY A 131 15.29 6.05 -0.76
N ALA A 132 14.54 5.26 -1.52
CA ALA A 132 13.09 5.15 -1.43
C ALA A 132 12.61 4.87 0.02
N GLU A 133 13.36 4.10 0.77
CA GLU A 133 13.08 3.73 2.16
C GLU A 133 13.06 4.92 3.13
N PHE A 134 13.79 5.99 2.83
CA PHE A 134 13.81 7.20 3.66
C PHE A 134 12.56 8.07 3.50
N GLY A 135 11.81 7.90 2.40
CA GLY A 135 10.53 8.57 2.18
C GLY A 135 10.60 10.07 2.38
N ALA A 136 9.70 10.60 3.21
CA ALA A 136 9.61 12.04 3.50
C ALA A 136 10.83 12.60 4.24
N ALA A 137 11.61 11.78 4.95
CA ALA A 137 12.82 12.23 5.65
C ALA A 137 13.88 12.76 4.67
N LEU A 138 14.03 12.12 3.50
CA LEU A 138 14.93 12.60 2.45
C LEU A 138 14.51 13.98 1.93
N GLY A 139 13.20 14.19 1.73
CA GLY A 139 12.66 15.49 1.33
C GLY A 139 12.93 16.57 2.38
N ALA A 140 12.70 16.26 3.66
CA ALA A 140 12.98 17.17 4.76
C ALA A 140 14.47 17.53 4.86
N ALA A 141 15.36 16.54 4.70
CA ALA A 141 16.80 16.78 4.69
C ALA A 141 17.24 17.70 3.54
N ARG A 142 16.71 17.50 2.32
CA ARG A 142 16.96 18.37 1.16
C ARG A 142 16.48 19.79 1.39
N LEU A 143 15.29 19.96 2.00
CA LEU A 143 14.79 21.29 2.37
C LEU A 143 15.69 21.99 3.39
N ALA A 144 16.19 21.26 4.40
CA ALA A 144 17.14 21.79 5.38
C ALA A 144 18.48 22.19 4.73
N MET A 145 18.97 21.40 3.77
CA MET A 145 20.17 21.73 3.00
C MET A 145 19.99 23.05 2.23
N VAL A 146 18.89 23.21 1.48
CA VAL A 146 18.56 24.44 0.78
C VAL A 146 18.57 25.64 1.75
N ALA A 147 17.98 25.49 2.93
CA ALA A 147 17.91 26.55 3.93
C ALA A 147 19.30 26.93 4.50
N THR A 148 20.26 26.01 4.54
CA THR A 148 21.59 26.23 5.14
C THR A 148 22.65 26.62 4.13
N THR A 149 22.58 26.11 2.88
CA THR A 149 23.57 26.40 1.84
C THR A 149 23.22 27.64 1.02
N GLY A 150 21.94 27.99 0.97
CA GLY A 150 21.43 29.08 0.11
C GLY A 150 21.32 28.67 -1.37
N ASP A 151 21.53 27.40 -1.70
CA ASP A 151 21.40 26.87 -3.07
C ASP A 151 19.96 26.98 -3.56
N ALA A 152 19.77 27.07 -4.88
CA ALA A 152 18.43 27.13 -5.43
C ALA A 152 17.71 25.77 -5.22
N PRO A 153 16.44 25.76 -4.76
CA PRO A 153 15.68 24.52 -4.52
C PRO A 153 15.71 23.55 -5.71
N LYS A 154 15.65 24.06 -6.94
CA LYS A 154 15.69 23.27 -8.19
C LYS A 154 16.96 22.44 -8.33
N ASP A 155 18.09 22.90 -7.78
CA ASP A 155 19.38 22.22 -7.91
C ASP A 155 19.53 21.09 -6.89
N MET A 156 18.83 21.22 -5.74
CA MET A 156 18.80 20.23 -4.67
C MET A 156 17.66 19.23 -4.78
N MET A 157 16.57 19.61 -5.49
CA MET A 157 15.32 18.82 -5.60
C MET A 157 15.11 18.32 -7.04
N GLY A 158 16.19 17.88 -7.69
CA GLY A 158 16.10 17.24 -9.00
C GLY A 158 15.21 15.97 -8.96
N PRO A 159 14.79 15.48 -10.13
CA PRO A 159 14.02 14.23 -10.20
C PRO A 159 14.81 13.10 -9.53
N PRO A 160 14.12 12.16 -8.87
CA PRO A 160 14.79 11.05 -8.22
C PRO A 160 15.46 10.13 -9.25
N ILE A 161 16.65 9.59 -8.91
CA ILE A 161 17.29 8.55 -9.70
C ILE A 161 16.50 7.26 -9.48
N VAL A 162 15.90 6.71 -10.53
CA VAL A 162 15.16 5.45 -10.48
C VAL A 162 16.16 4.29 -10.50
N ARG A 163 16.16 3.47 -9.44
CA ARG A 163 16.98 2.27 -9.34
C ARG A 163 16.35 1.09 -10.09
N GLU A 164 15.05 0.97 -10.02
CA GLU A 164 14.28 -0.15 -10.56
C GLU A 164 12.85 0.27 -10.84
N VAL A 165 12.24 -0.32 -11.90
CA VAL A 165 10.82 -0.25 -12.17
C VAL A 165 10.20 -1.63 -11.98
N ILE A 166 9.13 -1.72 -11.23
CA ILE A 166 8.39 -2.96 -10.98
C ILE A 166 7.10 -2.93 -11.81
N GLU A 167 7.03 -3.82 -12.79
CA GLU A 167 5.87 -3.97 -13.66
C GLU A 167 4.74 -4.77 -12.98
N PRO A 168 3.47 -4.47 -13.31
CA PRO A 168 2.33 -5.28 -12.88
C PRO A 168 2.42 -6.73 -13.36
N ASN A 169 2.04 -7.68 -12.53
CA ASN A 169 1.84 -9.07 -12.95
C ASN A 169 0.44 -9.23 -13.57
N THR A 170 0.36 -9.04 -14.88
CA THR A 170 -0.91 -9.09 -15.62
C THR A 170 -1.64 -10.43 -15.56
N LYS A 171 -0.94 -11.53 -15.21
CA LYS A 171 -1.56 -12.85 -15.06
C LYS A 171 -2.49 -12.93 -13.84
N LEU A 172 -2.28 -12.08 -12.86
CA LEU A 172 -3.07 -12.03 -11.63
C LEU A 172 -4.07 -10.86 -11.60
N SER A 173 -4.06 -9.97 -12.59
CA SER A 173 -4.92 -8.78 -12.59
C SER A 173 -6.40 -9.12 -12.47
N ALA A 174 -6.88 -10.14 -13.19
CA ALA A 174 -8.29 -10.54 -13.13
C ALA A 174 -8.69 -11.06 -11.74
N ASP A 175 -7.83 -11.85 -11.08
CA ASP A 175 -8.10 -12.38 -9.75
C ASP A 175 -8.14 -11.27 -8.71
N TYR A 176 -7.18 -10.32 -8.79
CA TYR A 176 -7.16 -9.16 -7.90
C TYR A 176 -8.28 -8.16 -8.18
N GLU A 177 -8.78 -8.05 -9.42
CA GLU A 177 -9.98 -7.27 -9.73
C GLU A 177 -11.21 -7.83 -9.01
N ILE A 178 -11.42 -9.14 -9.06
CA ILE A 178 -12.51 -9.80 -8.34
C ILE A 178 -12.39 -9.56 -6.83
N ALA A 179 -11.18 -9.68 -6.28
CA ALA A 179 -10.92 -9.43 -4.87
C ALA A 179 -11.15 -7.94 -4.50
N TYR A 180 -10.77 -7.01 -5.37
CA TYR A 180 -11.01 -5.59 -5.17
C TYR A 180 -12.52 -5.24 -5.15
N LEU A 181 -13.31 -5.83 -6.03
CA LEU A 181 -14.77 -5.64 -6.00
C LEU A 181 -15.40 -6.15 -4.69
N ARG A 182 -14.91 -7.29 -4.17
CA ARG A 182 -15.30 -7.79 -2.84
C ARG A 182 -14.88 -6.83 -1.73
N TYR A 183 -13.65 -6.30 -1.79
CA TYR A 183 -13.15 -5.30 -0.84
C TYR A 183 -14.04 -4.04 -0.83
N LYS A 184 -14.38 -3.50 -1.99
CA LYS A 184 -15.27 -2.33 -2.09
C LYS A 184 -16.65 -2.58 -1.47
N SER A 185 -17.21 -3.78 -1.66
CA SER A 185 -18.52 -4.13 -1.07
C SER A 185 -18.48 -4.36 0.44
N ALA A 186 -17.29 -4.62 1.00
CA ALA A 186 -17.15 -4.88 2.42
C ALA A 186 -17.27 -3.63 3.30
N TYR A 187 -16.83 -2.45 2.82
CA TYR A 187 -16.90 -1.21 3.59
C TYR A 187 -18.34 -0.88 4.05
N PRO A 188 -19.36 -0.76 3.16
CA PRO A 188 -20.73 -0.45 3.60
C PRO A 188 -21.30 -1.52 4.53
N ALA A 189 -20.93 -2.79 4.35
CA ALA A 189 -21.42 -3.87 5.21
C ALA A 189 -20.82 -3.76 6.63
N ILE A 190 -19.52 -3.51 6.75
CA ILE A 190 -18.85 -3.37 8.05
C ILE A 190 -19.29 -2.10 8.77
N ARG A 191 -19.52 -1.01 8.06
CA ARG A 191 -19.99 0.25 8.64
C ARG A 191 -21.35 0.12 9.36
N THR A 192 -22.18 -0.82 8.96
CA THR A 192 -23.50 -1.04 9.59
C THR A 192 -23.41 -1.73 10.95
N VAL A 193 -22.27 -2.33 11.30
CA VAL A 193 -22.07 -3.11 12.54
C VAL A 193 -21.02 -2.48 13.47
N GLN A 194 -20.49 -1.33 13.12
CA GLN A 194 -19.56 -0.51 13.92
C GLN A 194 -20.17 0.85 14.25
#